data_d3762506d33d4069e279ace795b48e50
#
_entry.id   d3762506d33d4069e279ace795b48e50
#
_cell.length_a   1.000
_cell.length_b   1.000
_cell.length_c   1.000
_cell.angle_alpha   90.00
_cell.angle_beta   90.00
_cell.angle_gamma   90.00
#
_symmetry.space_group_name_H-M   'P 1'
#
loop_
_entity.id
_entity.type
_entity.pdbx_description
1 polymer ?
#
loop_
_entity_poly.entity_id
_entity_poly.type
_entity_poly.pdbx_seq_one_letter_code
_entity_poly.pdbx_strand_id
1 'polypeptide(L)'
;IQGGDQQTFPNEVGANGEPIAIQGGGIFVNGYARYMQITNNVLQSNGGAYGGAIRLGTPNLPAAQNDNQNDFIRIANNRVLANGGTNLAGGIGIFSGSEGYEVAYNDVCGNFSSEYGGGISHYGLSPNSSIHDNRIYFNRSYDEGGGIFIGGELPADPNTLSTGAGAVDVYNNLIQNNLSNDDGGGLRFLMAGVFPYNVYNNIIV
;
A
#
# COMPACT_ATOMS: atom_id res chain seq x y z
N ILE A 1 -0.12 -14.33 -11.41
CA ILE A 1 0.53 -13.14 -12.02
C ILE A 1 1.96 -13.12 -11.52
N GLN A 2 2.91 -13.12 -12.43
CA GLN A 2 4.34 -13.18 -12.11
C GLN A 2 5.14 -12.34 -13.11
N GLY A 3 6.19 -11.65 -12.60
CA GLY A 3 7.15 -10.94 -13.44
C GLY A 3 6.62 -9.65 -14.07
N GLY A 4 5.55 -9.08 -13.55
CA GLY A 4 5.22 -7.69 -13.81
C GLY A 4 6.32 -6.82 -13.21
N ASP A 5 7.30 -6.44 -14.00
CA ASP A 5 8.51 -5.79 -13.52
C ASP A 5 8.63 -4.37 -14.05
N GLN A 6 9.37 -3.58 -13.30
CA GLN A 6 9.75 -2.24 -13.68
C GLN A 6 10.85 -2.31 -14.75
N GLN A 7 10.49 -2.11 -15.99
CA GLN A 7 11.47 -1.89 -17.05
C GLN A 7 11.39 -0.43 -17.50
N THR A 8 12.47 0.30 -17.28
CA THR A 8 12.62 1.64 -17.86
C THR A 8 13.06 1.48 -19.31
N PHE A 9 12.21 1.84 -20.26
CA PHE A 9 12.64 1.93 -21.64
C PHE A 9 13.60 3.12 -21.79
N PRO A 10 14.76 2.95 -22.42
CA PRO A 10 15.82 3.97 -22.42
C PRO A 10 15.45 5.34 -23.00
N ASN A 11 14.29 5.46 -23.62
CA ASN A 11 13.82 6.70 -24.26
C ASN A 11 12.52 7.24 -23.64
N GLU A 12 12.01 6.65 -22.57
CA GLU A 12 10.83 7.18 -21.88
C GLU A 12 11.28 8.09 -20.76
N VAL A 13 11.15 9.37 -21.00
CA VAL A 13 11.46 10.43 -20.05
C VAL A 13 10.23 11.29 -19.82
N GLY A 14 10.04 11.75 -18.58
CA GLY A 14 9.03 12.73 -18.24
C GLY A 14 9.32 14.10 -18.87
N ALA A 15 8.42 15.05 -18.63
CA ALA A 15 8.49 16.39 -19.21
C ALA A 15 9.80 17.16 -18.89
N ASN A 16 10.45 16.82 -17.80
CA ASN A 16 11.71 17.42 -17.34
C ASN A 16 12.94 16.54 -17.60
N GLY A 17 12.81 15.47 -18.38
CA GLY A 17 13.92 14.57 -18.69
C GLY A 17 14.21 13.52 -17.63
N GLU A 18 13.39 13.40 -16.58
CA GLU A 18 13.49 12.35 -15.56
C GLU A 18 13.00 11.00 -16.10
N PRO A 19 13.56 9.88 -15.67
CA PRO A 19 13.03 8.57 -16.00
C PRO A 19 11.58 8.42 -15.50
N ILE A 20 10.69 7.95 -16.36
CA ILE A 20 9.32 7.64 -15.95
C ILE A 20 9.35 6.34 -15.13
N ALA A 21 9.07 6.45 -13.84
CA ALA A 21 8.94 5.29 -12.97
C ALA A 21 7.69 4.48 -13.36
N ILE A 22 7.86 3.21 -13.65
CA ILE A 22 6.75 2.28 -13.86
C ILE A 22 5.97 2.17 -12.55
N GLN A 23 4.72 2.54 -12.59
CA GLN A 23 3.95 2.84 -11.40
C GLN A 23 3.27 1.64 -10.77
N GLY A 24 3.00 0.56 -11.49
CA GLY A 24 2.33 -0.63 -10.98
C GLY A 24 3.01 -1.92 -11.41
N GLY A 25 3.01 -2.90 -10.55
CA GLY A 25 3.60 -4.19 -10.82
C GLY A 25 2.61 -5.19 -11.42
N GLY A 26 2.04 -6.08 -10.60
CA GLY A 26 1.15 -7.14 -11.06
C GLY A 26 -0.23 -6.68 -11.48
N ILE A 27 -0.90 -5.87 -10.63
CA ILE A 27 -2.25 -5.32 -10.86
C ILE A 27 -2.23 -3.84 -10.48
N PHE A 28 -2.62 -2.97 -11.41
CA PHE A 28 -2.78 -1.55 -11.16
C PHE A 28 -4.21 -1.11 -11.46
N VAL A 29 -4.88 -0.55 -10.46
CA VAL A 29 -6.24 -0.01 -10.52
C VAL A 29 -6.13 1.51 -10.48
N ASN A 30 -6.41 2.19 -11.59
CA ASN A 30 -6.16 3.62 -11.77
C ASN A 30 -7.43 4.42 -12.00
N GLY A 31 -8.26 4.49 -10.97
CA GLY A 31 -9.41 5.36 -10.95
C GLY A 31 -10.73 4.75 -11.45
N TYR A 32 -11.82 5.16 -10.81
CA TYR A 32 -13.21 4.78 -11.11
C TYR A 32 -13.50 3.28 -11.08
N ALA A 33 -12.70 2.50 -10.36
CA ALA A 33 -12.90 1.06 -10.20
C ALA A 33 -13.61 0.78 -8.87
N ARG A 34 -14.91 0.81 -8.88
CA ARG A 34 -15.72 0.58 -7.68
C ARG A 34 -16.20 -0.85 -7.61
N TYR A 35 -16.29 -1.40 -6.39
CA TYR A 35 -16.81 -2.75 -6.10
C TYR A 35 -16.01 -3.88 -6.78
N MET A 36 -14.77 -3.61 -7.17
CA MET A 36 -13.90 -4.63 -7.78
C MET A 36 -13.51 -5.70 -6.76
N GLN A 37 -13.41 -6.94 -7.23
CA GLN A 37 -12.94 -8.07 -6.45
C GLN A 37 -11.60 -8.57 -7.01
N ILE A 38 -10.53 -8.50 -6.21
CA ILE A 38 -9.21 -9.06 -6.52
C ILE A 38 -9.03 -10.24 -5.57
N THR A 39 -9.39 -11.43 -6.01
CA THR A 39 -9.49 -12.58 -5.13
C THR A 39 -8.89 -13.85 -5.71
N ASN A 40 -8.34 -14.70 -4.83
CA ASN A 40 -7.84 -16.04 -5.17
C ASN A 40 -6.70 -16.03 -6.19
N ASN A 41 -5.86 -14.99 -6.19
CA ASN A 41 -4.72 -14.89 -7.08
C ASN A 41 -3.42 -15.28 -6.36
N VAL A 42 -2.44 -15.68 -7.14
CA VAL A 42 -1.03 -15.72 -6.72
C VAL A 42 -0.30 -14.61 -7.47
N LEU A 43 0.20 -13.62 -6.71
CA LEU A 43 0.97 -12.51 -7.23
C LEU A 43 2.40 -12.64 -6.70
N GLN A 44 3.32 -12.97 -7.58
CA GLN A 44 4.68 -13.31 -7.16
C GLN A 44 5.72 -12.65 -8.05
N SER A 45 6.79 -12.17 -7.43
CA SER A 45 7.95 -11.60 -8.13
C SER A 45 7.57 -10.49 -9.11
N ASN A 46 6.64 -9.63 -8.72
CA ASN A 46 6.29 -8.44 -9.46
C ASN A 46 7.04 -7.25 -8.87
N GLY A 47 7.35 -6.24 -9.70
CA GLY A 47 8.00 -5.01 -9.29
C GLY A 47 7.21 -3.78 -9.73
N GLY A 48 7.33 -2.70 -8.97
CA GLY A 48 6.68 -1.43 -9.30
C GLY A 48 7.14 -0.31 -8.36
N ALA A 49 6.94 0.95 -8.74
CA ALA A 49 7.36 2.05 -7.88
C ALA A 49 6.48 2.16 -6.62
N TYR A 50 5.17 2.07 -6.79
CA TYR A 50 4.22 2.33 -5.71
C TYR A 50 3.37 1.11 -5.32
N GLY A 51 3.77 -0.07 -5.70
CA GLY A 51 3.09 -1.31 -5.35
C GLY A 51 3.59 -2.46 -6.20
N GLY A 52 4.31 -3.38 -5.59
CA GLY A 52 4.89 -4.50 -6.32
C GLY A 52 3.86 -5.46 -6.87
N ALA A 53 2.90 -5.88 -6.06
CA ALA A 53 1.88 -6.83 -6.49
C ALA A 53 0.58 -6.16 -6.91
N ILE A 54 -0.05 -5.40 -5.99
CA ILE A 54 -1.33 -4.74 -6.20
C ILE A 54 -1.19 -3.28 -5.85
N ARG A 55 -1.73 -2.42 -6.70
CA ARG A 55 -1.80 -1.00 -6.46
C ARG A 55 -3.21 -0.46 -6.73
N LEU A 56 -3.76 0.25 -5.76
CA LEU A 56 -5.00 1.03 -5.90
C LEU A 56 -4.67 2.51 -5.92
N GLY A 57 -4.93 3.16 -7.03
CA GLY A 57 -4.77 4.60 -7.18
C GLY A 57 -3.33 5.10 -7.37
N THR A 58 -3.16 6.38 -7.22
CA THR A 58 -1.89 7.10 -7.37
C THR A 58 -1.70 8.05 -6.19
N PRO A 59 -0.53 8.05 -5.54
CA PRO A 59 -0.24 8.99 -4.46
C PRO A 59 0.04 10.39 -5.00
N ASN A 60 0.00 11.37 -4.11
CA ASN A 60 0.38 12.76 -4.35
C ASN A 60 -0.38 13.42 -5.52
N LEU A 61 -1.66 13.10 -5.66
CA LEU A 61 -2.52 13.77 -6.62
C LEU A 61 -2.68 15.26 -6.26
N PRO A 62 -2.82 16.14 -7.26
CA PRO A 62 -3.16 17.54 -7.00
C PRO A 62 -4.41 17.67 -6.14
N ALA A 63 -4.46 18.65 -5.22
CA ALA A 63 -5.55 18.82 -4.27
C ALA A 63 -6.96 18.86 -4.90
N ALA A 64 -7.08 19.30 -6.16
CA ALA A 64 -8.33 19.29 -6.91
C ALA A 64 -8.72 17.90 -7.47
N GLN A 65 -7.83 16.90 -7.36
CA GLN A 65 -7.99 15.57 -7.95
C GLN A 65 -7.51 14.46 -6.99
N ASN A 66 -7.44 14.73 -5.70
CA ASN A 66 -6.89 13.80 -4.71
C ASN A 66 -7.83 12.64 -4.34
N ASP A 67 -8.69 12.26 -5.25
CA ASP A 67 -9.63 11.15 -5.11
C ASP A 67 -9.55 10.26 -6.35
N ASN A 68 -8.98 9.08 -6.18
CA ASN A 68 -8.88 8.08 -7.24
C ASN A 68 -10.23 7.38 -7.52
N GLN A 69 -11.21 7.50 -6.63
CA GLN A 69 -12.55 6.86 -6.72
C GLN A 69 -12.49 5.34 -6.95
N ASN A 70 -11.55 4.67 -6.28
CA ASN A 70 -11.40 3.21 -6.30
C ASN A 70 -12.12 2.59 -5.09
N ASP A 71 -13.40 2.86 -4.92
CA ASP A 71 -14.14 2.59 -3.69
C ASP A 71 -14.65 1.16 -3.60
N PHE A 72 -14.78 0.68 -2.35
CA PHE A 72 -15.37 -0.61 -2.02
C PHE A 72 -14.69 -1.78 -2.73
N ILE A 73 -13.37 -1.68 -2.92
CA ILE A 73 -12.57 -2.75 -3.52
C ILE A 73 -12.25 -3.79 -2.46
N ARG A 74 -12.42 -5.04 -2.80
CA ARG A 74 -12.07 -6.16 -1.95
C ARG A 74 -10.85 -6.90 -2.49
N ILE A 75 -9.79 -6.95 -1.68
CA ILE A 75 -8.56 -7.73 -1.95
C ILE A 75 -8.53 -8.89 -0.96
N ALA A 76 -8.88 -10.11 -1.40
CA ALA A 76 -9.03 -11.20 -0.47
C ALA A 76 -8.58 -12.57 -1.00
N ASN A 77 -8.13 -13.42 -0.08
CA ASN A 77 -7.70 -14.79 -0.38
C ASN A 77 -6.57 -14.86 -1.43
N ASN A 78 -5.73 -13.83 -1.51
CA ASN A 78 -4.59 -13.82 -2.43
C ASN A 78 -3.32 -14.29 -1.70
N ARG A 79 -2.38 -14.80 -2.48
CA ARG A 79 -1.00 -15.01 -2.07
C ARG A 79 -0.12 -13.95 -2.73
N VAL A 80 0.40 -13.04 -1.92
CA VAL A 80 1.21 -11.88 -2.34
C VAL A 80 2.64 -12.12 -1.89
N LEU A 81 3.47 -12.69 -2.78
CA LEU A 81 4.73 -13.31 -2.42
C LEU A 81 5.92 -12.66 -3.13
N ALA A 82 6.94 -12.27 -2.36
CA ALA A 82 8.22 -11.80 -2.88
C ALA A 82 8.09 -10.73 -3.98
N ASN A 83 7.20 -9.77 -3.79
CA ASN A 83 7.06 -8.61 -4.66
C ASN A 83 7.88 -7.43 -4.13
N GLY A 84 8.23 -6.49 -5.00
CA GLY A 84 9.04 -5.34 -4.61
C GLY A 84 8.51 -4.00 -5.10
N GLY A 85 8.42 -3.03 -4.19
CA GLY A 85 8.16 -1.62 -4.51
C GLY A 85 9.43 -0.78 -4.35
N THR A 86 9.75 0.04 -5.32
CA THR A 86 10.91 0.95 -5.22
C THR A 86 10.57 2.25 -4.49
N ASN A 87 9.34 2.37 -3.98
CA ASN A 87 8.90 3.53 -3.22
C ASN A 87 7.88 3.10 -2.14
N LEU A 88 6.61 3.44 -2.23
CA LEU A 88 5.65 3.49 -1.12
C LEU A 88 4.98 2.17 -0.72
N ALA A 89 5.12 1.08 -1.45
CA ALA A 89 4.54 -0.22 -1.09
C ALA A 89 5.25 -1.40 -1.74
N GLY A 90 5.49 -2.44 -0.98
CA GLY A 90 6.09 -3.69 -1.49
C GLY A 90 5.06 -4.65 -2.06
N GLY A 91 4.12 -5.10 -1.25
CA GLY A 91 3.06 -6.02 -1.66
C GLY A 91 1.82 -5.31 -2.20
N ILE A 92 1.03 -4.72 -1.30
CA ILE A 92 -0.25 -4.06 -1.60
C ILE A 92 -0.15 -2.59 -1.25
N GLY A 93 -0.34 -1.71 -2.23
CA GLY A 93 -0.39 -0.26 -2.08
C GLY A 93 -1.80 0.28 -2.28
N ILE A 94 -2.27 1.10 -1.34
CA ILE A 94 -3.57 1.75 -1.36
C ILE A 94 -3.34 3.23 -1.17
N PHE A 95 -3.84 4.02 -2.10
CA PHE A 95 -3.63 5.48 -2.13
C PHE A 95 -4.95 6.24 -2.04
N SER A 96 -4.87 7.55 -1.82
CA SER A 96 -6.02 8.45 -1.59
C SER A 96 -7.20 8.17 -2.53
N GLY A 97 -8.40 8.16 -1.98
CA GLY A 97 -9.62 7.90 -2.76
C GLY A 97 -9.88 6.43 -3.05
N SER A 98 -9.53 5.56 -2.10
CA SER A 98 -9.90 4.15 -2.12
C SER A 98 -10.80 3.85 -0.90
N GLU A 99 -11.88 4.61 -0.77
CA GLU A 99 -12.78 4.53 0.38
C GLU A 99 -13.45 3.17 0.51
N GLY A 100 -13.60 2.69 1.74
CA GLY A 100 -14.31 1.46 2.04
C GLY A 100 -13.65 0.19 1.49
N TYR A 101 -12.34 0.20 1.26
CA TYR A 101 -11.65 -1.01 0.84
C TYR A 101 -11.61 -2.07 1.96
N GLU A 102 -11.54 -3.31 1.56
CA GLU A 102 -11.29 -4.47 2.44
C GLU A 102 -10.06 -5.24 1.96
N VAL A 103 -9.07 -5.41 2.84
CA VAL A 103 -7.93 -6.32 2.61
C VAL A 103 -8.01 -7.44 3.64
N ALA A 104 -8.41 -8.66 3.20
CA ALA A 104 -8.73 -9.74 4.13
C ALA A 104 -8.29 -11.12 3.63
N TYR A 105 -7.95 -11.99 4.58
CA TYR A 105 -7.62 -13.40 4.31
C TYR A 105 -6.47 -13.61 3.32
N ASN A 106 -5.56 -12.64 3.19
CA ASN A 106 -4.41 -12.75 2.30
C ASN A 106 -3.19 -13.34 3.03
N ASP A 107 -2.35 -13.99 2.24
CA ASP A 107 -1.02 -14.46 2.64
C ASP A 107 0.02 -13.52 2.02
N VAL A 108 0.54 -12.58 2.81
CA VAL A 108 1.41 -11.48 2.37
C VAL A 108 2.81 -11.72 2.92
N CYS A 109 3.72 -12.23 2.09
CA CYS A 109 5.02 -12.72 2.56
C CYS A 109 6.20 -12.28 1.70
N GLY A 110 7.27 -11.89 2.37
CA GLY A 110 8.57 -11.65 1.73
C GLY A 110 8.59 -10.47 0.76
N ASN A 111 7.64 -9.55 0.87
CA ASN A 111 7.58 -8.37 0.02
C ASN A 111 8.52 -7.27 0.55
N PHE A 112 8.98 -6.41 -0.34
CA PHE A 112 9.92 -5.35 -0.01
C PHE A 112 9.45 -3.98 -0.53
N SER A 113 9.62 -2.95 0.30
CA SER A 113 9.47 -1.55 -0.08
C SER A 113 10.72 -0.75 0.29
N SER A 114 11.08 0.24 -0.52
CA SER A 114 12.16 1.16 -0.16
C SER A 114 11.74 2.27 0.79
N GLU A 115 10.42 2.52 0.92
CA GLU A 115 9.92 3.53 1.85
C GLU A 115 8.90 2.91 2.81
N TYR A 116 7.61 2.91 2.50
CA TYR A 116 6.54 2.56 3.43
C TYR A 116 5.86 1.24 3.10
N GLY A 117 5.55 0.44 4.13
CA GLY A 117 4.72 -0.75 4.01
C GLY A 117 5.32 -1.87 3.15
N GLY A 118 6.28 -2.61 3.68
CA GLY A 118 6.84 -3.76 2.96
C GLY A 118 5.78 -4.76 2.53
N GLY A 119 4.83 -5.10 3.41
CA GLY A 119 3.68 -5.94 3.09
C GLY A 119 2.51 -5.17 2.51
N ILE A 120 1.93 -4.29 3.31
CA ILE A 120 0.74 -3.48 2.96
C ILE A 120 1.02 -2.03 3.30
N SER A 121 0.74 -1.12 2.38
CA SER A 121 0.80 0.32 2.60
C SER A 121 -0.54 0.97 2.28
N HIS A 122 -1.10 1.67 3.26
CA HIS A 122 -2.16 2.63 3.08
C HIS A 122 -1.56 4.03 3.22
N TYR A 123 -1.48 4.76 2.13
CA TYR A 123 -0.91 6.10 2.08
C TYR A 123 -1.88 7.10 1.44
N GLY A 124 -2.40 7.99 2.27
CA GLY A 124 -3.38 9.00 1.89
C GLY A 124 -4.79 8.72 2.37
N LEU A 125 -5.71 9.64 2.12
CA LEU A 125 -7.06 9.63 2.65
C LEU A 125 -7.94 8.59 1.95
N SER A 126 -8.23 7.48 2.64
CA SER A 126 -9.14 6.41 2.19
C SER A 126 -9.95 5.86 3.38
N PRO A 127 -10.98 6.60 3.83
CA PRO A 127 -11.71 6.29 5.05
C PRO A 127 -12.60 5.05 4.94
N ASN A 128 -13.10 4.62 6.10
CA ASN A 128 -14.08 3.54 6.27
C ASN A 128 -13.58 2.17 5.76
N SER A 129 -12.31 1.90 5.97
CA SER A 129 -11.61 0.78 5.38
C SER A 129 -11.13 -0.23 6.42
N SER A 130 -10.80 -1.45 6.00
CA SER A 130 -10.36 -2.50 6.91
C SER A 130 -9.23 -3.38 6.36
N ILE A 131 -8.34 -3.80 7.28
CA ILE A 131 -7.27 -4.78 7.04
C ILE A 131 -7.42 -5.86 8.11
N HIS A 132 -7.85 -7.06 7.73
CA HIS A 132 -8.18 -8.07 8.73
C HIS A 132 -7.97 -9.52 8.27
N ASP A 133 -7.83 -10.41 9.24
CA ASP A 133 -7.68 -11.85 9.00
C ASP A 133 -6.56 -12.23 8.02
N ASN A 134 -5.52 -11.39 7.89
CA ASN A 134 -4.38 -11.64 7.02
C ASN A 134 -3.23 -12.31 7.78
N ARG A 135 -2.38 -13.01 7.04
CA ARG A 135 -1.04 -13.44 7.47
C ARG A 135 -0.01 -12.55 6.76
N ILE A 136 0.69 -11.72 7.54
CA ILE A 136 1.62 -10.70 7.04
C ILE A 136 2.98 -10.96 7.68
N TYR A 137 3.92 -11.56 6.93
CA TYR A 137 5.14 -12.06 7.55
C TYR A 137 6.35 -11.99 6.62
N PHE A 138 7.52 -11.81 7.23
CA PHE A 138 8.81 -11.67 6.55
C PHE A 138 8.85 -10.56 5.50
N ASN A 139 7.97 -9.57 5.60
CA ASN A 139 8.04 -8.39 4.72
C ASN A 139 9.06 -7.41 5.26
N ARG A 140 9.59 -6.59 4.39
CA ARG A 140 10.59 -5.61 4.75
C ARG A 140 10.32 -4.26 4.13
N SER A 141 10.43 -3.20 4.95
CA SER A 141 10.60 -1.82 4.48
C SER A 141 12.03 -1.37 4.72
N TYR A 142 12.59 -0.60 3.80
CA TYR A 142 13.87 0.06 4.07
C TYR A 142 13.68 1.23 5.03
N ASP A 143 12.51 1.86 5.01
CA ASP A 143 12.16 2.99 5.87
C ASP A 143 11.19 2.53 6.96
N GLU A 144 9.90 2.70 6.83
CA GLU A 144 8.90 2.48 7.87
C GLU A 144 7.84 1.42 7.53
N GLY A 145 7.30 0.76 8.57
CA GLY A 145 6.17 -0.15 8.43
C GLY A 145 6.49 -1.45 7.69
N GLY A 146 7.40 -2.26 8.20
CA GLY A 146 7.81 -3.50 7.53
C GLY A 146 6.65 -4.40 7.14
N GLY A 147 5.67 -4.62 8.03
CA GLY A 147 4.46 -5.37 7.76
C GLY A 147 3.35 -4.52 7.16
N ILE A 148 2.85 -3.55 7.93
CA ILE A 148 1.77 -2.64 7.56
C ILE A 148 2.20 -1.21 7.84
N PHE A 149 1.93 -0.33 6.90
CA PHE A 149 2.01 1.12 7.07
C PHE A 149 0.62 1.74 6.86
N ILE A 150 0.23 2.69 7.72
CA ILE A 150 -0.98 3.49 7.58
C ILE A 150 -0.62 4.95 7.83
N GLY A 151 -0.77 5.79 6.83
CA GLY A 151 -0.42 7.20 6.93
C GLY A 151 -1.19 8.11 6.00
N GLY A 152 -1.27 9.38 6.38
CA GLY A 152 -1.70 10.45 5.48
C GLY A 152 -0.58 10.87 4.54
N GLU A 153 -0.93 11.38 3.38
CA GLU A 153 0.07 11.98 2.48
C GLU A 153 0.78 13.16 3.15
N LEU A 154 2.05 13.30 2.86
CA LEU A 154 2.85 14.43 3.32
C LEU A 154 2.31 15.73 2.67
N PRO A 155 2.00 16.77 3.46
CA PRO A 155 1.55 18.02 2.88
C PRO A 155 2.71 18.70 2.14
N ALA A 156 2.38 19.38 1.04
CA ALA A 156 3.36 20.14 0.27
C ALA A 156 4.00 21.29 1.08
N ASP A 157 3.23 21.90 2.00
CA ASP A 157 3.75 22.85 2.99
C ASP A 157 3.97 22.10 4.32
N PRO A 158 5.23 21.98 4.78
CA PRO A 158 5.57 21.27 6.02
C PRO A 158 4.98 21.92 7.28
N ASN A 159 4.46 23.13 7.20
CA ASN A 159 3.80 23.80 8.32
C ASN A 159 2.30 23.48 8.40
N THR A 160 1.76 22.70 7.49
CA THR A 160 0.37 22.26 7.52
C THR A 160 0.27 20.82 7.98
N LEU A 161 -0.90 20.44 8.48
CA LEU A 161 -1.16 19.05 8.84
C LEU A 161 -1.59 18.25 7.61
N SER A 162 -1.19 16.99 7.58
CA SER A 162 -1.74 16.03 6.62
C SER A 162 -3.26 15.92 6.75
N THR A 163 -3.95 15.65 5.65
CA THR A 163 -5.38 15.31 5.67
C THR A 163 -5.65 14.00 6.40
N GLY A 164 -4.60 13.20 6.63
CA GLY A 164 -4.67 11.92 7.33
C GLY A 164 -5.04 10.75 6.42
N ALA A 165 -5.17 9.58 7.03
CA ALA A 165 -5.47 8.33 6.32
C ALA A 165 -6.98 8.03 6.24
N GLY A 166 -7.81 8.64 7.09
CA GLY A 166 -9.21 8.26 7.30
C GLY A 166 -9.35 7.16 8.36
N ALA A 167 -10.58 6.82 8.68
CA ALA A 167 -10.85 5.75 9.64
C ALA A 167 -10.48 4.39 9.05
N VAL A 168 -9.64 3.63 9.76
CA VAL A 168 -9.19 2.29 9.35
C VAL A 168 -9.23 1.33 10.52
N ASP A 169 -9.81 0.16 10.32
CA ASP A 169 -9.81 -0.94 11.29
C ASP A 169 -8.76 -1.99 10.91
N VAL A 170 -7.87 -2.32 11.87
CA VAL A 170 -6.84 -3.36 11.72
C VAL A 170 -7.05 -4.43 12.76
N TYR A 171 -7.53 -5.61 12.36
CA TYR A 171 -7.90 -6.63 13.34
C TYR A 171 -7.69 -8.07 12.88
N ASN A 172 -7.56 -8.98 13.83
CA ASN A 172 -7.42 -10.41 13.59
C ASN A 172 -6.23 -10.81 12.67
N ASN A 173 -5.23 -9.95 12.49
CA ASN A 173 -4.09 -10.29 11.64
C ASN A 173 -3.01 -11.03 12.44
N LEU A 174 -2.28 -11.90 11.76
CA LEU A 174 -0.98 -12.37 12.20
C LEU A 174 0.10 -11.55 11.50
N ILE A 175 0.79 -10.69 12.25
CA ILE A 175 1.86 -9.81 11.77
C ILE A 175 3.16 -10.29 12.40
N GLN A 176 4.00 -11.00 11.64
CA GLN A 176 5.10 -11.76 12.20
C GLN A 176 6.42 -11.52 11.45
N ASN A 177 7.52 -11.33 12.20
CA ASN A 177 8.88 -11.26 11.64
C ASN A 177 9.01 -10.27 10.46
N ASN A 178 8.27 -9.18 10.50
CA ASN A 178 8.44 -8.11 9.53
C ASN A 178 9.54 -7.16 10.01
N LEU A 179 10.29 -6.60 9.09
CA LEU A 179 11.45 -5.75 9.37
C LEU A 179 11.28 -4.36 8.78
N SER A 180 11.69 -3.38 9.55
CA SER A 180 11.89 -2.00 9.12
C SER A 180 13.27 -1.55 9.54
N ASN A 181 13.93 -0.72 8.74
CA ASN A 181 15.21 -0.15 9.15
C ASN A 181 15.03 1.05 10.07
N ASP A 182 13.89 1.71 10.02
CA ASP A 182 13.61 2.86 10.86
C ASP A 182 12.50 2.52 11.85
N ASP A 183 11.24 2.82 11.60
CA ASP A 183 10.16 2.69 12.55
C ASP A 183 9.13 1.59 12.21
N GLY A 184 8.60 0.94 13.25
CA GLY A 184 7.44 0.06 13.17
C GLY A 184 7.62 -1.19 12.31
N GLY A 185 8.48 -2.12 12.71
CA GLY A 185 8.68 -3.37 11.96
C GLY A 185 7.39 -4.12 11.64
N GLY A 186 6.46 -4.22 12.59
CA GLY A 186 5.16 -4.87 12.38
C GLY A 186 4.12 -3.92 11.77
N LEU A 187 3.80 -2.84 12.48
CA LEU A 187 2.75 -1.88 12.12
C LEU A 187 3.21 -0.47 12.46
N ARG A 188 3.04 0.47 11.55
CA ARG A 188 3.36 1.88 11.72
C ARG A 188 2.18 2.77 11.35
N PHE A 189 1.89 3.77 12.18
CA PHE A 189 1.02 4.90 11.87
C PHE A 189 1.86 6.17 11.76
N LEU A 190 1.70 6.92 10.67
CA LEU A 190 2.39 8.18 10.44
C LEU A 190 1.43 9.23 9.85
N MET A 191 1.33 10.41 10.48
CA MET A 191 0.47 11.49 10.01
C MET A 191 -0.97 11.05 9.69
N ALA A 192 -1.45 10.06 10.43
CA ALA A 192 -2.73 9.41 10.16
C ALA A 192 -3.93 10.36 10.34
N GLY A 193 -3.78 11.43 11.13
CA GLY A 193 -4.82 12.42 11.37
C GLY A 193 -5.68 12.10 12.59
N VAL A 194 -6.81 12.79 12.70
CA VAL A 194 -7.71 12.74 13.87
C VAL A 194 -8.84 11.72 13.74
N PHE A 195 -8.68 10.74 12.89
CA PHE A 195 -9.69 9.71 12.63
C PHE A 195 -9.63 8.57 13.66
N PRO A 196 -10.71 7.83 13.87
CA PRO A 196 -10.68 6.63 14.69
C PRO A 196 -9.89 5.50 14.00
N TYR A 197 -8.89 4.99 14.68
CA TYR A 197 -8.11 3.82 14.27
C TYR A 197 -8.32 2.74 15.32
N ASN A 198 -8.93 1.63 14.92
CA ASN A 198 -9.16 0.52 15.82
C ASN A 198 -8.17 -0.61 15.50
N VAL A 199 -7.24 -0.86 16.41
CA VAL A 199 -6.26 -1.95 16.30
C VAL A 199 -6.54 -2.96 17.40
N TYR A 200 -7.09 -4.12 17.04
CA TYR A 200 -7.53 -5.11 18.03
C TYR A 200 -7.41 -6.55 17.54
N ASN A 201 -7.26 -7.47 18.47
CA ASN A 201 -7.17 -8.91 18.24
C ASN A 201 -6.06 -9.33 17.25
N ASN A 202 -5.03 -8.52 17.04
CA ASN A 202 -3.88 -8.90 16.22
C ASN A 202 -2.86 -9.66 17.05
N ILE A 203 -2.12 -10.56 16.41
CA ILE A 203 -0.90 -11.16 16.95
C ILE A 203 0.27 -10.49 16.24
N ILE A 204 1.08 -9.73 16.98
CA ILE A 204 2.24 -9.00 16.45
C ILE A 204 3.49 -9.53 17.15
N VAL A 205 4.38 -10.21 16.40
CA VAL A 205 5.56 -10.90 16.93
C VAL A 205 6.78 -10.76 16.01
#